data_d0c41cc009c0d8aea6949ab31d041160
#
_entry.id   d0c41cc009c0d8aea6949ab31d041160
#
_cell.length_a   1.000
_cell.length_b   1.000
_cell.length_c   1.000
_cell.angle_alpha   90.00
_cell.angle_beta   90.00
_cell.angle_gamma   90.00
#
_symmetry.space_group_name_H-M   'P 1'
#
loop_
_entity.id
_entity.type
_entity.pdbx_description
1 polymer ?
#
loop_
_entity_poly.entity_id
_entity_poly.type
_entity_poly.pdbx_seq_one_letter_code
_entity_poly.pdbx_strand_id
1 'polypeptide(L)'
;VDTHIVELLPADREATAELLHANDYVDLIIPRGSSSLINFVRQNATVPVIETGAGVCHTFFDRYGDISIGPSIIANAKTRRVSVCNALDCLIIEADSLANLPDLCLPLQSSNVEIFADEPAYHSLRDKYPVELLRLATEDCYGREFLDYKMAIKTVNSFQEALAHIRKYGSKPVSYTHLTL
;
A
#
# COMPACT_ATOMS: atom_id res chain seq x y z
N VAL A 1 -15.65 0.76 37.67
CA VAL A 1 -15.16 -0.01 36.50
C VAL A 1 -14.05 -0.90 37.02
N ASP A 2 -14.11 -2.21 36.74
CA ASP A 2 -13.08 -3.17 37.14
C ASP A 2 -11.75 -2.79 36.45
N THR A 3 -10.66 -2.75 37.20
CA THR A 3 -9.34 -2.41 36.71
C THR A 3 -8.72 -3.50 35.83
N HIS A 4 -9.26 -4.72 35.85
CA HIS A 4 -8.83 -5.88 35.09
C HIS A 4 -9.51 -6.02 33.71
N ILE A 5 -10.27 -5.00 33.27
CA ILE A 5 -10.88 -4.99 31.94
C ILE A 5 -9.81 -4.96 30.82
N VAL A 6 -8.63 -4.38 31.09
CA VAL A 6 -7.49 -4.33 30.19
C VAL A 6 -6.24 -4.73 30.95
N GLU A 7 -5.53 -5.73 30.44
CA GLU A 7 -4.27 -6.19 31.00
C GLU A 7 -3.18 -6.20 29.93
N LEU A 8 -1.94 -5.91 30.33
CA LEU A 8 -0.78 -5.96 29.47
C LEU A 8 -0.03 -7.25 29.73
N LEU A 9 0.15 -8.06 28.69
CA LEU A 9 0.96 -9.26 28.75
C LEU A 9 2.46 -8.92 28.65
N PRO A 10 3.35 -9.82 29.13
CA PRO A 10 4.78 -9.68 28.92
C PRO A 10 5.13 -9.51 27.44
N ALA A 11 6.06 -8.58 27.14
CA ALA A 11 6.45 -8.27 25.77
C ALA A 11 7.57 -9.22 25.27
N ASP A 12 7.32 -10.52 25.35
CA ASP A 12 8.25 -11.55 24.88
C ASP A 12 7.58 -12.51 23.88
N ARG A 13 8.41 -13.31 23.22
CA ARG A 13 7.92 -14.26 22.20
C ARG A 13 7.26 -15.50 22.82
N GLU A 14 7.66 -15.88 24.03
CA GLU A 14 7.14 -17.05 24.73
C GLU A 14 5.69 -16.78 25.17
N ALA A 15 5.44 -15.66 25.82
CA ALA A 15 4.07 -15.23 26.16
C ALA A 15 3.18 -15.09 24.93
N THR A 16 3.72 -14.59 23.82
CA THR A 16 2.98 -14.53 22.54
C THR A 16 2.63 -15.94 22.05
N ALA A 17 3.57 -16.87 22.07
CA ALA A 17 3.34 -18.25 21.63
C ALA A 17 2.31 -18.98 22.49
N GLU A 18 2.35 -18.80 23.81
CA GLU A 18 1.35 -19.36 24.74
C GLU A 18 -0.05 -18.79 24.46
N LEU A 19 -0.15 -17.47 24.23
CA LEU A 19 -1.42 -16.80 23.91
C LEU A 19 -2.09 -17.40 22.66
N LEU A 20 -1.31 -17.76 21.63
CA LEU A 20 -1.84 -18.32 20.37
C LEU A 20 -2.57 -19.66 20.57
N HIS A 21 -2.31 -20.35 21.69
CA HIS A 21 -2.88 -21.67 22.02
C HIS A 21 -3.79 -21.65 23.24
N ALA A 22 -4.04 -20.48 23.83
CA ALA A 22 -4.80 -20.34 25.08
C ALA A 22 -6.32 -20.41 24.87
N ASN A 23 -6.83 -21.46 24.20
CA ASN A 23 -8.24 -21.60 23.81
C ASN A 23 -9.24 -21.57 25.00
N ASP A 24 -8.79 -21.96 26.20
CA ASP A 24 -9.63 -21.97 27.38
C ASP A 24 -9.78 -20.57 28.01
N TYR A 25 -8.97 -19.60 27.60
CA TYR A 25 -8.88 -18.27 28.19
C TYR A 25 -9.08 -17.13 27.19
N VAL A 26 -8.92 -17.40 25.88
CA VAL A 26 -8.95 -16.40 24.83
C VAL A 26 -9.92 -16.81 23.73
N ASP A 27 -10.95 -16.02 23.53
CA ASP A 27 -11.97 -16.26 22.52
C ASP A 27 -11.53 -15.83 21.11
N LEU A 28 -10.70 -14.77 21.02
CA LEU A 28 -10.35 -14.14 19.76
C LEU A 28 -9.01 -13.42 19.82
N ILE A 29 -8.20 -13.56 18.79
CA ILE A 29 -6.95 -12.80 18.59
C ILE A 29 -7.11 -11.83 17.42
N ILE A 30 -6.76 -10.56 17.64
CA ILE A 30 -6.72 -9.52 16.61
C ILE A 30 -5.27 -9.02 16.49
N PRO A 31 -4.43 -9.63 15.63
CA PRO A 31 -3.04 -9.24 15.50
C PRO A 31 -2.91 -7.86 14.84
N ARG A 32 -1.97 -7.07 15.37
CA ARG A 32 -1.58 -5.78 14.80
C ARG A 32 -0.06 -5.70 14.73
N GLY A 33 0.47 -5.33 13.59
CA GLY A 33 1.92 -5.21 13.37
C GLY A 33 2.32 -5.51 11.94
N SER A 34 3.56 -5.96 11.76
CA SER A 34 4.12 -6.29 10.43
C SER A 34 3.42 -7.50 9.80
N SER A 35 3.48 -7.57 8.47
CA SER A 35 2.96 -8.73 7.71
C SER A 35 3.58 -10.06 8.18
N SER A 36 4.85 -10.04 8.64
CA SER A 36 5.50 -11.23 9.20
C SER A 36 4.87 -11.69 10.52
N LEU A 37 4.51 -10.75 11.41
CA LEU A 37 3.81 -11.08 12.65
C LEU A 37 2.41 -11.62 12.36
N ILE A 38 1.66 -10.96 11.48
CA ILE A 38 0.29 -11.38 11.12
C ILE A 38 0.32 -12.79 10.52
N ASN A 39 1.25 -13.06 9.59
CA ASN A 39 1.41 -14.38 9.00
C ASN A 39 1.83 -15.43 10.04
N PHE A 40 2.70 -15.09 10.98
CA PHE A 40 3.09 -15.96 12.07
C PHE A 40 1.89 -16.35 12.94
N VAL A 41 1.09 -15.36 13.36
CA VAL A 41 -0.14 -15.61 14.15
C VAL A 41 -1.10 -16.50 13.38
N ARG A 42 -1.38 -16.18 12.09
CA ARG A 42 -2.30 -16.96 11.25
C ARG A 42 -1.89 -18.41 11.10
N GLN A 43 -0.58 -18.68 11.01
CA GLN A 43 -0.06 -20.04 10.79
C GLN A 43 0.02 -20.87 12.07
N ASN A 44 0.12 -20.22 13.24
CA ASN A 44 0.41 -20.89 14.50
C ASN A 44 -0.73 -20.84 15.52
N ALA A 45 -1.70 -19.91 15.37
CA ALA A 45 -2.79 -19.81 16.34
C ALA A 45 -3.79 -20.96 16.19
N THR A 46 -4.19 -21.52 17.34
CA THR A 46 -5.36 -22.41 17.46
C THR A 46 -6.60 -21.63 17.93
N VAL A 47 -6.40 -20.50 18.61
CA VAL A 47 -7.46 -19.54 18.95
C VAL A 47 -7.93 -18.85 17.64
N PRO A 48 -9.25 -18.60 17.47
CA PRO A 48 -9.76 -17.86 16.31
C PRO A 48 -9.05 -16.52 16.10
N VAL A 49 -8.71 -16.20 14.84
CA VAL A 49 -7.97 -14.97 14.48
C VAL A 49 -8.79 -14.13 13.51
N ILE A 50 -8.92 -12.84 13.80
CA ILE A 50 -9.38 -11.83 12.84
C ILE A 50 -8.19 -10.97 12.46
N GLU A 51 -7.68 -11.16 11.25
CA GLU A 51 -6.56 -10.38 10.73
C GLU A 51 -7.02 -9.27 9.77
N THR A 52 -6.30 -8.16 9.79
CA THR A 52 -6.34 -7.18 8.71
C THR A 52 -5.08 -7.36 7.88
N GLY A 53 -5.24 -7.68 6.60
CA GLY A 53 -4.11 -7.79 5.67
C GLY A 53 -3.35 -6.47 5.51
N ALA A 54 -2.18 -6.54 4.85
CA ALA A 54 -1.44 -5.37 4.42
C ALA A 54 -2.35 -4.45 3.57
N GLY A 55 -2.20 -3.13 3.70
CA GLY A 55 -2.97 -2.15 2.93
C GLY A 55 -2.22 -1.77 1.66
N VAL A 56 -2.52 -2.37 0.51
CA VAL A 56 -1.93 -1.94 -0.78
C VAL A 56 -2.92 -1.07 -1.53
N CYS A 57 -2.68 0.24 -1.50
CA CYS A 57 -3.56 1.24 -2.09
C CYS A 57 -3.12 1.66 -3.48
N HIS A 58 -4.11 1.80 -4.36
CA HIS A 58 -3.89 2.20 -5.74
C HIS A 58 -4.60 3.52 -6.06
N THR A 59 -3.96 4.34 -6.88
CA THR A 59 -4.59 5.46 -7.58
C THR A 59 -4.49 5.19 -9.07
N PHE A 60 -5.60 5.34 -9.79
CA PHE A 60 -5.61 5.22 -11.25
C PHE A 60 -5.79 6.57 -11.90
N PHE A 61 -4.87 6.93 -12.78
CA PHE A 61 -4.94 8.11 -13.63
C PHE A 61 -5.19 7.68 -15.07
N ASP A 62 -6.39 7.92 -15.54
CA ASP A 62 -6.82 7.56 -16.89
C ASP A 62 -6.54 8.68 -17.92
N ARG A 63 -6.93 8.44 -19.17
CA ARG A 63 -6.76 9.41 -20.27
C ARG A 63 -7.56 10.70 -20.09
N TYR A 64 -8.59 10.71 -19.24
CA TYR A 64 -9.43 11.88 -18.96
C TYR A 64 -9.07 12.54 -17.64
N GLY A 65 -8.03 12.05 -16.97
CA GLY A 65 -7.56 12.58 -15.70
C GLY A 65 -7.17 14.06 -15.80
N ASP A 66 -7.64 14.86 -14.86
CA ASP A 66 -7.34 16.29 -14.81
C ASP A 66 -5.93 16.55 -14.26
N ILE A 67 -5.02 16.97 -15.13
CA ILE A 67 -3.63 17.27 -14.79
C ILE A 67 -3.50 18.48 -13.86
N SER A 68 -4.49 19.33 -13.74
CA SER A 68 -4.43 20.50 -12.87
C SER A 68 -4.56 20.13 -11.38
N ILE A 69 -5.22 19.01 -11.07
CA ILE A 69 -5.42 18.51 -9.71
C ILE A 69 -4.71 17.20 -9.41
N GLY A 70 -4.43 16.40 -10.45
CA GLY A 70 -3.77 15.09 -10.34
C GLY A 70 -2.50 15.09 -9.49
N PRO A 71 -1.54 16.01 -9.73
CA PRO A 71 -0.29 16.07 -8.96
C PRO A 71 -0.52 16.25 -7.46
N SER A 72 -1.45 17.13 -7.08
CA SER A 72 -1.76 17.41 -5.68
C SER A 72 -2.45 16.22 -4.98
N ILE A 73 -3.32 15.50 -5.70
CA ILE A 73 -3.98 14.28 -5.20
C ILE A 73 -2.95 13.19 -4.95
N ILE A 74 -2.06 12.91 -5.93
CA ILE A 74 -1.05 11.88 -5.82
C ILE A 74 -0.05 12.20 -4.69
N ALA A 75 0.43 13.44 -4.63
CA ALA A 75 1.32 13.89 -3.58
C ALA A 75 0.67 13.75 -2.20
N ASN A 76 -0.56 14.21 -2.01
CA ASN A 76 -1.27 14.07 -0.75
C ASN A 76 -1.48 12.59 -0.38
N ALA A 77 -1.92 11.76 -1.32
CA ALA A 77 -2.16 10.34 -1.09
C ALA A 77 -0.89 9.61 -0.65
N LYS A 78 0.29 9.98 -1.18
CA LYS A 78 1.57 9.37 -0.81
C LYS A 78 2.21 10.00 0.41
N THR A 79 2.26 11.33 0.51
CA THR A 79 3.19 12.00 1.43
C THR A 79 2.55 12.51 2.72
N ARG A 80 1.22 12.61 2.79
CA ARG A 80 0.52 13.09 3.99
C ARG A 80 0.88 12.28 5.25
N ARG A 81 0.90 10.94 5.13
CA ARG A 81 1.31 10.02 6.18
C ARG A 81 1.62 8.66 5.57
N VAL A 82 2.88 8.31 5.43
CA VAL A 82 3.32 7.08 4.76
C VAL A 82 3.07 5.79 5.56
N SER A 83 2.95 5.89 6.89
CA SER A 83 2.84 4.75 7.80
C SER A 83 1.40 4.26 8.05
N VAL A 84 0.45 4.62 7.19
CA VAL A 84 -0.95 4.22 7.32
C VAL A 84 -1.38 3.36 6.12
N CYS A 85 -2.34 2.46 6.37
CA CYS A 85 -2.83 1.49 5.39
C CYS A 85 -3.52 2.11 4.17
N ASN A 86 -3.84 3.41 4.18
CA ASN A 86 -4.42 4.14 3.05
C ASN A 86 -3.43 5.09 2.36
N ALA A 87 -2.13 4.98 2.64
CA ALA A 87 -1.11 5.66 1.86
C ALA A 87 -1.01 5.04 0.45
N LEU A 88 -0.72 5.87 -0.55
CA LEU A 88 -0.57 5.38 -1.92
C LEU A 88 0.67 4.48 -2.06
N ASP A 89 0.48 3.25 -2.53
CA ASP A 89 1.57 2.32 -2.82
C ASP A 89 1.79 2.12 -4.31
N CYS A 90 0.74 2.22 -5.13
CA CYS A 90 0.88 2.06 -6.57
C CYS A 90 0.02 3.07 -7.33
N LEU A 91 0.68 3.89 -8.15
CA LEU A 91 0.03 4.70 -9.17
C LEU A 91 -0.12 3.85 -10.45
N ILE A 92 -1.34 3.70 -10.92
CA ILE A 92 -1.63 3.10 -12.22
C ILE A 92 -1.89 4.25 -13.19
N ILE A 93 -1.23 4.23 -14.33
CA ILE A 93 -1.41 5.27 -15.37
C ILE A 93 -1.76 4.64 -16.72
N GLU A 94 -2.71 5.22 -17.43
CA GLU A 94 -3.02 4.79 -18.78
C GLU A 94 -1.93 5.24 -19.75
N ALA A 95 -1.55 4.38 -20.69
CA ALA A 95 -0.44 4.62 -21.62
C ALA A 95 -0.60 5.94 -22.38
N ASP A 96 -1.82 6.31 -22.75
CA ASP A 96 -2.13 7.57 -23.43
C ASP A 96 -1.82 8.81 -22.56
N SER A 97 -1.70 8.63 -21.24
CA SER A 97 -1.40 9.70 -20.28
C SER A 97 0.05 9.74 -19.82
N LEU A 98 0.93 8.87 -20.32
CA LEU A 98 2.35 8.81 -19.93
C LEU A 98 3.09 10.13 -20.13
N ALA A 99 2.69 10.95 -21.08
CA ALA A 99 3.27 12.28 -21.30
C ALA A 99 3.08 13.21 -20.08
N ASN A 100 2.02 13.00 -19.30
CA ASN A 100 1.69 13.77 -18.11
C ASN A 100 2.39 13.25 -16.83
N LEU A 101 2.99 12.05 -16.90
CA LEU A 101 3.56 11.40 -15.72
C LEU A 101 4.64 12.23 -14.99
N PRO A 102 5.55 12.93 -15.69
CA PRO A 102 6.52 13.79 -15.02
C PRO A 102 5.87 14.89 -14.17
N ASP A 103 4.83 15.53 -14.69
CA ASP A 103 4.12 16.59 -13.98
C ASP A 103 3.34 16.03 -12.78
N LEU A 104 2.73 14.85 -12.93
CA LEU A 104 2.06 14.13 -11.86
C LEU A 104 3.01 13.77 -10.69
N CYS A 105 4.27 13.42 -11.01
CA CYS A 105 5.26 13.01 -10.02
C CYS A 105 6.11 14.20 -9.48
N LEU A 106 6.06 15.37 -10.09
CA LEU A 106 6.88 16.51 -9.71
C LEU A 106 6.79 16.86 -8.22
N PRO A 107 5.60 16.94 -7.58
CA PRO A 107 5.51 17.28 -6.16
C PRO A 107 6.12 16.22 -5.22
N LEU A 108 6.26 14.97 -5.67
CA LEU A 108 6.83 13.88 -4.88
C LEU A 108 8.34 14.06 -4.62
N GLN A 109 9.03 14.83 -5.46
CA GLN A 109 10.46 15.12 -5.33
C GLN A 109 10.79 15.83 -4.03
N SER A 110 9.93 16.76 -3.59
CA SER A 110 10.12 17.51 -2.34
C SER A 110 10.15 16.62 -1.09
N SER A 111 9.56 15.44 -1.18
CA SER A 111 9.53 14.44 -0.10
C SER A 111 10.48 13.27 -0.35
N ASN A 112 11.37 13.37 -1.35
CA ASN A 112 12.31 12.31 -1.74
C ASN A 112 11.64 10.94 -1.93
N VAL A 113 10.49 10.89 -2.60
CA VAL A 113 9.78 9.63 -2.83
C VAL A 113 10.56 8.78 -3.84
N GLU A 114 10.96 7.58 -3.43
CA GLU A 114 11.57 6.60 -4.33
C GLU A 114 10.49 5.92 -5.18
N ILE A 115 10.64 5.95 -6.49
CA ILE A 115 9.68 5.42 -7.46
C ILE A 115 10.23 4.16 -8.11
N PHE A 116 9.43 3.09 -8.05
CA PHE A 116 9.64 1.83 -8.79
C PHE A 116 8.69 1.81 -9.98
N ALA A 117 9.19 2.13 -11.17
CA ALA A 117 8.39 2.29 -12.38
C ALA A 117 8.57 1.11 -13.33
N ASP A 118 7.49 0.67 -14.01
CA ASP A 118 7.65 -0.22 -15.16
C ASP A 118 8.37 0.48 -16.31
N GLU A 119 8.78 -0.28 -17.30
CA GLU A 119 9.66 0.23 -18.36
C GLU A 119 9.09 1.48 -19.08
N PRO A 120 7.80 1.54 -19.48
CA PRO A 120 7.25 2.75 -20.12
C PRO A 120 7.24 3.97 -19.19
N ALA A 121 6.85 3.79 -17.93
CA ALA A 121 6.85 4.87 -16.94
C ALA A 121 8.27 5.30 -16.56
N TYR A 122 9.21 4.36 -16.45
CA TYR A 122 10.62 4.66 -16.23
C TYR A 122 11.20 5.54 -17.33
N HIS A 123 10.94 5.20 -18.60
CA HIS A 123 11.40 6.01 -19.73
C HIS A 123 10.79 7.41 -19.76
N SER A 124 9.56 7.58 -19.32
CA SER A 124 8.92 8.90 -19.21
C SER A 124 9.54 9.77 -18.11
N LEU A 125 10.05 9.14 -17.04
CA LEU A 125 10.55 9.84 -15.83
C LEU A 125 12.07 10.05 -15.83
N ARG A 126 12.88 9.23 -16.51
CA ARG A 126 14.35 9.12 -16.32
C ARG A 126 15.11 10.44 -16.44
N ASP A 127 14.64 11.37 -17.29
CA ASP A 127 15.30 12.66 -17.51
C ASP A 127 14.60 13.82 -16.77
N LYS A 128 13.56 13.53 -15.98
CA LYS A 128 12.70 14.51 -15.33
C LYS A 128 12.47 14.26 -13.83
N TYR A 129 12.86 13.08 -13.34
CA TYR A 129 12.81 12.72 -11.94
C TYR A 129 14.23 12.40 -11.43
N PRO A 130 14.59 12.67 -10.15
CA PRO A 130 15.93 12.41 -9.65
C PRO A 130 16.33 10.94 -9.86
N VAL A 131 17.48 10.72 -10.53
CA VAL A 131 17.94 9.38 -10.92
C VAL A 131 18.21 8.46 -9.72
N GLU A 132 18.61 9.03 -8.60
CA GLU A 132 18.85 8.33 -7.35
C GLU A 132 17.56 7.82 -6.69
N LEU A 133 16.41 8.39 -7.06
CA LEU A 133 15.08 8.03 -6.54
C LEU A 133 14.24 7.23 -7.55
N LEU A 134 14.78 6.91 -8.73
CA LEU A 134 14.05 6.19 -9.77
C LEU A 134 14.66 4.81 -10.01
N ARG A 135 13.83 3.77 -9.95
CA ARG A 135 14.21 2.37 -10.15
C ARG A 135 13.25 1.70 -11.12
N LEU A 136 13.73 0.65 -11.79
CA LEU A 136 12.83 -0.27 -12.50
C LEU A 136 12.07 -1.13 -11.49
N ALA A 137 10.76 -1.26 -11.71
CA ALA A 137 9.90 -2.10 -10.89
C ALA A 137 10.13 -3.59 -11.20
N THR A 138 10.09 -4.40 -10.16
CA THR A 138 9.90 -5.84 -10.25
C THR A 138 8.46 -6.19 -9.90
N GLU A 139 8.04 -7.43 -10.19
CA GLU A 139 6.67 -7.89 -9.89
C GLU A 139 6.30 -7.71 -8.39
N ASP A 140 7.27 -7.89 -7.50
CA ASP A 140 7.09 -7.77 -6.04
C ASP A 140 6.78 -6.33 -5.57
N CYS A 141 7.07 -5.32 -6.41
CA CYS A 141 6.78 -3.94 -6.06
C CYS A 141 5.28 -3.63 -6.05
N TYR A 142 4.48 -4.33 -6.86
CA TYR A 142 3.07 -4.00 -7.05
C TYR A 142 2.13 -4.47 -5.94
N GLY A 143 2.48 -5.56 -5.25
CA GLY A 143 1.71 -6.10 -4.12
C GLY A 143 2.29 -5.72 -2.76
N ARG A 144 3.15 -4.73 -2.69
CA ARG A 144 3.88 -4.34 -1.49
C ARG A 144 3.27 -3.10 -0.85
N GLU A 145 2.94 -3.20 0.44
CA GLU A 145 2.70 -2.05 1.29
C GLU A 145 4.06 -1.48 1.70
N PHE A 146 4.40 -0.29 1.21
CA PHE A 146 5.73 0.28 1.42
C PHE A 146 5.92 0.87 2.83
N LEU A 147 4.88 1.49 3.40
CA LEU A 147 4.92 2.19 4.70
C LEU A 147 6.07 3.22 4.79
N ASP A 148 6.51 3.73 3.66
CA ASP A 148 7.68 4.59 3.50
C ASP A 148 7.44 5.56 2.33
N TYR A 149 8.32 6.51 2.13
CA TYR A 149 8.36 7.40 0.95
C TYR A 149 8.81 6.61 -0.29
N LYS A 150 8.07 5.55 -0.61
CA LYS A 150 8.28 4.65 -1.74
C LYS A 150 6.96 4.31 -2.38
N MET A 151 6.93 4.18 -3.70
CA MET A 151 5.75 3.75 -4.44
C MET A 151 6.11 3.07 -5.74
N ALA A 152 5.19 2.23 -6.25
CA ALA A 152 5.29 1.67 -7.58
C ALA A 152 4.49 2.50 -8.60
N ILE A 153 4.87 2.41 -9.89
CA ILE A 153 4.07 2.90 -11.00
C ILE A 153 3.87 1.78 -12.00
N LYS A 154 2.62 1.59 -12.41
CA LYS A 154 2.21 0.60 -13.43
C LYS A 154 1.52 1.28 -14.60
N THR A 155 2.03 1.06 -15.80
CA THR A 155 1.39 1.47 -17.05
C THR A 155 0.39 0.41 -17.50
N VAL A 156 -0.78 0.85 -17.94
CA VAL A 156 -1.86 -0.02 -18.48
C VAL A 156 -2.42 0.57 -19.76
N ASN A 157 -3.03 -0.25 -20.61
CA ASN A 157 -3.61 0.20 -21.89
C ASN A 157 -5.11 0.47 -21.79
N SER A 158 -5.74 0.12 -20.68
CA SER A 158 -7.19 0.27 -20.52
C SER A 158 -7.60 0.24 -19.05
N PHE A 159 -8.81 0.74 -18.78
CA PHE A 159 -9.48 0.63 -17.49
C PHE A 159 -9.61 -0.83 -17.00
N GLN A 160 -9.87 -1.77 -17.93
CA GLN A 160 -9.99 -3.20 -17.60
C GLN A 160 -8.66 -3.77 -17.10
N GLU A 161 -7.54 -3.37 -17.70
CA GLU A 161 -6.20 -3.76 -17.22
C GLU A 161 -5.90 -3.15 -15.84
N ALA A 162 -6.30 -1.89 -15.60
CA ALA A 162 -6.18 -1.26 -14.28
C ALA A 162 -6.96 -2.05 -13.21
N LEU A 163 -8.21 -2.42 -13.50
CA LEU A 163 -9.03 -3.24 -12.59
C LEU A 163 -8.42 -4.63 -12.35
N ALA A 164 -7.88 -5.27 -13.39
CA ALA A 164 -7.21 -6.56 -13.27
C ALA A 164 -5.97 -6.45 -12.35
N HIS A 165 -5.18 -5.39 -12.52
CA HIS A 165 -4.03 -5.09 -11.68
C HIS A 165 -4.44 -4.89 -10.21
N ILE A 166 -5.44 -4.06 -9.95
CA ILE A 166 -5.95 -3.82 -8.58
C ILE A 166 -6.49 -5.12 -7.95
N ARG A 167 -7.18 -5.95 -8.73
CA ARG A 167 -7.69 -7.26 -8.23
C ARG A 167 -6.57 -8.22 -7.87
N LYS A 168 -5.47 -8.20 -8.63
CA LYS A 168 -4.31 -9.07 -8.42
C LYS A 168 -3.48 -8.64 -7.19
N TYR A 169 -3.22 -7.34 -7.04
CA TYR A 169 -2.26 -6.80 -6.08
C TYR A 169 -2.89 -6.04 -4.91
N GLY A 170 -4.13 -5.59 -5.06
CA GLY A 170 -4.83 -4.89 -3.98
C GLY A 170 -5.19 -5.85 -2.85
N SER A 171 -4.87 -5.46 -1.64
CA SER A 171 -5.14 -6.26 -0.43
C SER A 171 -6.56 -6.09 0.11
N LYS A 172 -7.39 -5.28 -0.56
CA LYS A 172 -8.73 -4.89 -0.08
C LYS A 172 -8.69 -4.38 1.37
N PRO A 173 -7.81 -3.43 1.72
CA PRO A 173 -7.97 -2.73 2.99
C PRO A 173 -9.39 -2.18 3.01
N VAL A 174 -9.95 -1.91 4.18
CA VAL A 174 -11.30 -1.32 4.28
C VAL A 174 -11.32 -0.01 3.50
N SER A 175 -11.50 -0.09 2.20
CA SER A 175 -11.60 1.05 1.30
C SER A 175 -12.96 0.99 0.62
N TYR A 176 -13.75 2.00 0.88
CA TYR A 176 -14.92 2.26 0.09
C TYR A 176 -14.46 2.80 -1.26
N THR A 177 -14.71 2.04 -2.32
CA THR A 177 -14.55 2.57 -3.67
C THR A 177 -15.76 3.45 -3.95
N HIS A 178 -15.62 4.74 -3.78
CA HIS A 178 -16.57 5.69 -4.32
C HIS A 178 -16.19 5.95 -5.78
N LEU A 179 -16.94 5.36 -6.68
CA LEU A 179 -17.03 5.84 -8.06
C LEU A 179 -17.90 7.10 -8.02
N THR A 180 -17.29 8.26 -8.06
CA THR A 180 -18.00 9.49 -8.40
C THR A 180 -18.12 9.50 -9.92
N LEU A 181 -19.35 9.30 -10.42
CA LEU A 181 -19.72 9.54 -11.81
C LEU A 181 -19.84 11.03 -12.06
#